data_a1af0f709469cef450cef16ab7265627
#
_entry.id   a1af0f709469cef450cef16ab7265627
#
_cell.length_a   1.000
_cell.length_b   1.000
_cell.length_c   1.000
_cell.angle_alpha   90.00
_cell.angle_beta   90.00
_cell.angle_gamma   90.00
#
_symmetry.space_group_name_H-M   'P 1'
#
loop_
_entity.id
_entity.type
_entity.pdbx_description
1 polymer ?
#
loop_
_entity_poly.entity_id
_entity_poly.type
_entity_poly.pdbx_seq_one_letter_code
_entity_poly.pdbx_strand_id
1 'polypeptide(L)'
;YVAIIFLFLSGIGGYTIDKFGQDLCINEYIAIGTITYFKELNGVSANDPSMLGMCGLLSTIFSAVLIFIKNKCLYSVVVLLLLCLELILLNMMETVSYKEIVYDSITQCSNYSALGWIVFQIIFFILSGFYIFKNK
;
A
#
# COMPACT_ATOMS: atom_id res chain seq x y z
N TYR A 1 -2.47 -10.18 17.61
CA TYR A 1 -1.33 -10.67 16.81
C TYR A 1 -1.71 -10.98 15.36
N VAL A 2 -2.89 -11.59 15.10
CA VAL A 2 -3.30 -11.93 13.71
C VAL A 2 -3.32 -10.69 12.79
N ALA A 3 -3.89 -9.57 13.26
CA ALA A 3 -3.90 -8.32 12.49
C ALA A 3 -2.49 -7.87 12.11
N ILE A 4 -1.53 -7.97 13.04
CA ILE A 4 -0.15 -7.54 12.82
C ILE A 4 0.54 -8.39 11.73
N ILE A 5 0.20 -9.67 11.62
CA ILE A 5 0.70 -10.53 10.53
C ILE A 5 0.23 -10.00 9.18
N PHE A 6 -1.03 -9.61 9.05
CA PHE A 6 -1.54 -9.03 7.81
C PHE A 6 -0.87 -7.69 7.49
N LEU A 7 -0.58 -6.85 8.49
CA LEU A 7 0.18 -5.62 8.29
C LEU A 7 1.59 -5.90 7.78
N PHE A 8 2.26 -6.91 8.35
CA PHE A 8 3.59 -7.33 7.89
C PHE A 8 3.55 -7.87 6.45
N LEU A 9 2.54 -8.68 6.10
CA LEU A 9 2.35 -9.17 4.73
C LEU A 9 2.06 -8.03 3.75
N SER A 10 1.28 -7.02 4.17
CA SER A 10 1.11 -5.78 3.40
C SER A 10 2.44 -5.06 3.18
N GLY A 11 3.28 -5.00 4.21
CA GLY A 11 4.62 -4.44 4.11
C GLY A 11 5.50 -5.13 3.08
N ILE A 12 5.47 -6.47 3.03
CA ILE A 12 6.17 -7.25 2.00
C ILE A 12 5.60 -6.92 0.61
N GLY A 13 4.26 -6.83 0.48
CA GLY A 13 3.61 -6.43 -0.77
C GLY A 13 4.10 -5.06 -1.25
N GLY A 14 4.14 -4.06 -0.37
CA GLY A 14 4.66 -2.73 -0.68
C GLY A 14 6.15 -2.73 -1.06
N TYR A 15 6.97 -3.54 -0.39
CA TYR A 15 8.38 -3.69 -0.76
C TYR A 15 8.54 -4.28 -2.18
N THR A 16 7.71 -5.26 -2.54
CA THR A 16 7.72 -5.81 -3.90
C THR A 16 7.29 -4.79 -4.94
N ILE A 17 6.38 -3.88 -4.61
CA ILE A 17 6.02 -2.75 -5.47
C ILE A 17 7.22 -1.83 -5.65
N ASP A 18 7.92 -1.45 -4.59
CA ASP A 18 9.09 -0.58 -4.68
C ASP A 18 10.16 -1.17 -5.58
N LYS A 19 10.43 -2.48 -5.46
CA LYS A 19 11.43 -3.17 -6.26
C LYS A 19 11.01 -3.41 -7.71
N PHE A 20 9.75 -3.73 -7.95
CA PHE A 20 9.21 -4.10 -9.26
C PHE A 20 8.17 -3.10 -9.79
N GLY A 21 7.97 -1.98 -9.10
CA GLY A 21 6.96 -1.00 -9.42
C GLY A 21 7.16 -0.31 -10.76
N GLN A 22 8.39 -0.31 -11.25
CA GLN A 22 8.72 0.16 -12.59
C GLN A 22 8.04 -0.66 -13.70
N ASP A 23 7.65 -1.89 -13.41
CA ASP A 23 6.92 -2.78 -14.32
C ASP A 23 5.39 -2.70 -14.14
N LEU A 24 4.88 -1.80 -13.28
CA LEU A 24 3.46 -1.44 -13.27
C LEU A 24 3.13 -0.62 -14.50
N CYS A 25 1.93 -0.79 -15.04
CA CYS A 25 1.48 -0.04 -16.22
C CYS A 25 0.41 0.98 -15.87
N ILE A 26 0.27 1.97 -16.74
CA ILE A 26 -0.67 3.06 -16.62
C ILE A 26 -1.56 3.10 -17.86
N ASN A 27 -2.86 2.98 -17.66
CA ASN A 27 -3.84 2.92 -18.74
C ASN A 27 -3.97 4.25 -19.51
N GLU A 28 -3.85 5.40 -18.83
CA GLU A 28 -3.97 6.71 -19.47
C GLU A 28 -2.93 6.96 -20.58
N TYR A 29 -1.80 6.26 -20.51
CA TYR A 29 -0.70 6.40 -21.46
C TYR A 29 -0.60 5.22 -22.42
N ILE A 30 -1.59 4.29 -22.42
CA ILE A 30 -1.60 3.17 -23.37
C ILE A 30 -1.95 3.70 -24.75
N ALA A 31 -0.94 3.74 -25.63
CA ALA A 31 -1.18 3.92 -27.06
C ALA A 31 -1.72 2.62 -27.68
N ILE A 32 -2.44 2.73 -28.79
CA ILE A 32 -3.02 1.58 -29.49
C ILE A 32 -1.92 0.54 -29.78
N GLY A 33 -2.00 -0.61 -29.11
CA GLY A 33 -1.09 -1.74 -29.30
C GLY A 33 0.20 -1.74 -28.45
N THR A 34 0.43 -0.73 -27.61
CA THR A 34 1.60 -0.66 -26.72
C THR A 34 1.18 -0.35 -25.28
N ILE A 35 1.74 -1.09 -24.32
CA ILE A 35 1.55 -0.85 -22.90
C ILE A 35 2.66 0.08 -22.42
N THR A 36 2.29 1.17 -21.74
CA THR A 36 3.25 2.10 -21.12
C THR A 36 3.50 1.69 -19.68
N TYR A 37 4.76 1.54 -19.31
CA TYR A 37 5.17 1.22 -17.95
C TYR A 37 5.72 2.46 -17.23
N PHE A 38 5.66 2.48 -15.90
CA PHE A 38 6.22 3.58 -15.10
C PHE A 38 7.70 3.85 -15.40
N LYS A 39 8.49 2.81 -15.72
CA LYS A 39 9.91 2.95 -16.11
C LYS A 39 10.13 3.77 -17.39
N GLU A 40 9.11 3.91 -18.23
CA GLU A 40 9.17 4.66 -19.48
C GLU A 40 8.82 6.14 -19.29
N LEU A 41 8.25 6.49 -18.12
CA LEU A 41 7.91 7.86 -17.79
C LEU A 41 9.12 8.62 -17.25
N ASN A 42 9.17 9.90 -17.59
CA ASN A 42 10.20 10.81 -17.10
C ASN A 42 9.58 11.80 -16.11
N GLY A 43 10.32 12.10 -15.02
CA GLY A 43 9.91 13.12 -14.05
C GLY A 43 9.13 12.57 -12.86
N VAL A 44 8.27 13.39 -12.27
CA VAL A 44 7.57 13.10 -10.99
C VAL A 44 6.65 11.90 -11.12
N SER A 45 6.00 11.75 -12.26
CA SER A 45 5.09 10.62 -12.53
C SER A 45 5.74 9.24 -12.37
N ALA A 46 7.04 9.13 -12.65
CA ALA A 46 7.78 7.88 -12.49
C ALA A 46 7.96 7.45 -11.02
N ASN A 47 7.68 8.34 -10.08
CA ASN A 47 7.87 8.09 -8.65
C ASN A 47 6.60 7.57 -7.94
N ASP A 48 5.45 7.56 -8.60
CA ASP A 48 4.19 7.10 -8.00
C ASP A 48 4.28 5.67 -7.40
N PRO A 49 4.90 4.67 -8.07
CA PRO A 49 5.12 3.37 -7.45
C PRO A 49 5.95 3.41 -6.18
N SER A 50 6.90 4.33 -6.06
CA SER A 50 7.71 4.50 -4.85
C SER A 50 6.88 4.97 -3.67
N MET A 51 5.81 5.74 -3.89
CA MET A 51 4.89 6.14 -2.82
C MET A 51 4.16 4.93 -2.22
N LEU A 52 3.74 3.97 -3.07
CA LEU A 52 3.18 2.70 -2.61
C LEU A 52 4.23 1.87 -1.85
N GLY A 53 5.47 1.85 -2.33
CA GLY A 53 6.60 1.22 -1.66
C GLY A 53 6.86 1.82 -0.26
N MET A 54 6.77 3.14 -0.12
CA MET A 54 6.88 3.82 1.18
C MET A 54 5.74 3.44 2.12
N CYS A 55 4.50 3.30 1.64
CA CYS A 55 3.40 2.74 2.43
C CYS A 55 3.74 1.34 2.94
N GLY A 56 4.33 0.49 2.10
CA GLY A 56 4.80 -0.84 2.50
C GLY A 56 5.89 -0.80 3.57
N LEU A 57 6.85 0.13 3.44
CA LEU A 57 7.88 0.34 4.44
C LEU A 57 7.28 0.76 5.79
N LEU A 58 6.35 1.72 5.78
CA LEU A 58 5.62 2.13 6.98
C LEU A 58 4.89 0.94 7.62
N SER A 59 4.15 0.16 6.83
CA SER A 59 3.44 -1.03 7.31
C SER A 59 4.39 -2.01 8.00
N THR A 60 5.60 -2.22 7.47
CA THR A 60 6.62 -3.09 8.07
C THR A 60 7.11 -2.55 9.41
N ILE A 61 7.46 -1.26 9.47
CA ILE A 61 7.93 -0.60 10.70
C ILE A 61 6.84 -0.62 11.77
N PHE A 62 5.61 -0.24 11.41
CA PHE A 62 4.49 -0.21 12.34
C PHE A 62 4.09 -1.60 12.81
N SER A 63 4.22 -2.64 11.99
CA SER A 63 4.00 -4.03 12.42
C SER A 63 4.95 -4.42 13.55
N ALA A 64 6.23 -4.07 13.43
CA ALA A 64 7.22 -4.31 14.48
C ALA A 64 6.91 -3.53 15.77
N VAL A 65 6.52 -2.26 15.65
CA VAL A 65 6.14 -1.42 16.81
C VAL A 65 4.90 -1.99 17.52
N LEU A 66 3.86 -2.36 16.76
CA LEU A 66 2.60 -2.85 17.31
C LEU A 66 2.73 -4.16 18.10
N ILE A 67 3.76 -5.00 17.84
CA ILE A 67 4.03 -6.22 18.59
C ILE A 67 4.30 -5.91 20.09
N PHE A 68 4.95 -4.79 20.37
CA PHE A 68 5.33 -4.40 21.73
C PHE A 68 4.23 -3.63 22.47
N ILE A 69 3.19 -3.17 21.78
CA ILE A 69 2.12 -2.37 22.38
C ILE A 69 1.06 -3.28 22.99
N LYS A 70 0.97 -3.27 24.33
CA LYS A 70 -0.05 -3.99 25.10
C LYS A 70 -1.28 -3.11 25.44
N ASN A 71 -1.10 -1.80 25.49
CA ASN A 71 -2.16 -0.85 25.84
C ASN A 71 -3.03 -0.59 24.61
N LYS A 72 -4.35 -0.86 24.73
CA LYS A 72 -5.32 -0.68 23.64
C LYS A 72 -5.46 0.78 23.18
N CYS A 73 -5.38 1.73 24.10
CA CYS A 73 -5.46 3.15 23.76
C CYS A 73 -4.26 3.54 22.88
N LEU A 74 -3.05 3.15 23.31
CA LEU A 74 -1.83 3.38 22.54
C LEU A 74 -1.86 2.65 21.20
N TYR A 75 -2.35 1.41 21.16
CA TYR A 75 -2.55 0.64 19.92
C TYR A 75 -3.45 1.42 18.95
N SER A 76 -4.58 1.92 19.40
CA SER A 76 -5.52 2.71 18.59
C SER A 76 -4.86 3.97 18.01
N VAL A 77 -4.11 4.71 18.84
CA VAL A 77 -3.40 5.92 18.40
C VAL A 77 -2.38 5.58 17.31
N VAL A 78 -1.61 4.50 17.48
CA VAL A 78 -0.59 4.09 16.51
C VAL A 78 -1.22 3.61 15.19
N VAL A 79 -2.35 2.88 15.24
CA VAL A 79 -3.09 2.47 14.04
C VAL A 79 -3.66 3.68 13.30
N LEU A 80 -4.21 4.67 14.01
CA LEU A 80 -4.69 5.91 13.40
C LEU A 80 -3.54 6.72 12.78
N LEU A 81 -2.40 6.77 13.45
CA LEU A 81 -1.21 7.46 12.92
C LEU A 81 -0.74 6.80 11.61
N LEU A 82 -0.68 5.46 11.56
CA LEU A 82 -0.34 4.74 10.34
C LEU A 82 -1.31 5.09 9.20
N LEU A 83 -2.63 5.03 9.47
CA LEU A 83 -3.65 5.35 8.48
C LEU A 83 -3.48 6.79 7.95
N CYS A 84 -3.25 7.76 8.84
CA CYS A 84 -3.03 9.15 8.41
C CYS A 84 -1.79 9.30 7.53
N LEU A 85 -0.67 8.67 7.90
CA LEU A 85 0.57 8.73 7.12
C LEU A 85 0.41 8.10 5.74
N GLU A 86 -0.24 6.94 5.65
CA GLU A 86 -0.50 6.28 4.37
C GLU A 86 -1.42 7.12 3.49
N LEU A 87 -2.49 7.70 4.03
CA LEU A 87 -3.38 8.57 3.27
C LEU A 87 -2.66 9.82 2.76
N ILE A 88 -1.72 10.38 3.54
CA ILE A 88 -0.89 11.50 3.08
C ILE A 88 -0.03 11.06 1.88
N LEU A 89 0.66 9.93 1.98
CA LEU A 89 1.49 9.41 0.88
C LEU A 89 0.68 9.13 -0.37
N LEU A 90 -0.49 8.51 -0.23
CA LEU A 90 -1.38 8.21 -1.36
C LEU A 90 -1.94 9.48 -2.02
N ASN A 91 -2.15 10.55 -1.24
CA ASN A 91 -2.56 11.85 -1.79
C ASN A 91 -1.41 12.64 -2.44
N MET A 92 -0.17 12.23 -2.22
CA MET A 92 1.00 12.82 -2.89
C MET A 92 1.27 12.21 -4.27
N MET A 93 0.52 11.19 -4.67
CA MET A 93 0.58 10.64 -6.02
C MET A 93 -0.01 11.65 -7.00
N GLU A 94 0.73 11.96 -8.05
CA GLU A 94 0.40 13.09 -8.94
C GLU A 94 -0.20 12.64 -10.27
N THR A 95 0.15 11.44 -10.74
CA THR A 95 -0.20 11.01 -12.10
C THR A 95 -1.50 10.24 -12.13
N VAL A 96 -1.60 9.20 -11.30
CA VAL A 96 -2.73 8.25 -11.32
C VAL A 96 -3.09 7.89 -9.89
N SER A 97 -4.37 7.71 -9.62
CA SER A 97 -4.79 7.28 -8.29
C SER A 97 -4.30 5.84 -8.00
N TYR A 98 -4.02 5.55 -6.73
CA TYR A 98 -3.62 4.19 -6.33
C TYR A 98 -4.64 3.11 -6.76
N LYS A 99 -5.93 3.48 -6.90
CA LYS A 99 -6.99 2.56 -7.36
C LYS A 99 -6.81 2.18 -8.83
N GLU A 100 -6.46 3.16 -9.65
CA GLU A 100 -6.17 2.96 -11.07
C GLU A 100 -4.93 2.12 -11.24
N ILE A 101 -3.85 2.42 -10.48
CA ILE A 101 -2.63 1.59 -10.51
C ILE A 101 -2.94 0.13 -10.16
N VAL A 102 -3.73 -0.12 -9.11
CA VAL A 102 -4.10 -1.49 -8.73
C VAL A 102 -4.91 -2.17 -9.84
N TYR A 103 -5.90 -1.46 -10.39
CA TYR A 103 -6.76 -1.99 -11.45
C TYR A 103 -5.96 -2.30 -12.73
N ASP A 104 -5.16 -1.34 -13.20
CA ASP A 104 -4.39 -1.48 -14.43
C ASP A 104 -3.29 -2.54 -14.31
N SER A 105 -2.64 -2.62 -13.15
CA SER A 105 -1.63 -3.65 -12.88
C SER A 105 -2.19 -5.06 -13.02
N ILE A 106 -3.44 -5.28 -12.61
CA ILE A 106 -4.10 -6.59 -12.71
C ILE A 106 -4.56 -6.84 -14.13
N THR A 107 -5.26 -5.87 -14.73
CA THR A 107 -5.96 -6.06 -16.00
C THR A 107 -5.04 -6.00 -17.21
N GLN A 108 -3.99 -5.18 -17.14
CA GLN A 108 -3.09 -4.93 -18.27
C GLN A 108 -1.73 -5.64 -18.12
N CYS A 109 -1.16 -5.63 -16.90
CA CYS A 109 0.20 -6.11 -16.65
C CYS A 109 0.26 -7.47 -15.95
N SER A 110 -0.85 -8.06 -15.53
CA SER A 110 -0.89 -9.29 -14.73
C SER A 110 0.00 -9.22 -13.47
N ASN A 111 0.16 -8.03 -12.90
CA ASN A 111 0.95 -7.79 -11.69
C ASN A 111 0.05 -7.64 -10.47
N TYR A 112 0.14 -8.58 -9.53
CA TYR A 112 -0.73 -8.65 -8.36
C TYR A 112 -0.11 -8.06 -7.08
N SER A 113 1.07 -7.46 -7.15
CA SER A 113 1.77 -6.91 -5.98
C SER A 113 0.98 -5.79 -5.30
N ALA A 114 0.43 -4.85 -6.09
CA ALA A 114 -0.38 -3.76 -5.57
C ALA A 114 -1.71 -4.26 -4.99
N LEU A 115 -2.33 -5.28 -5.59
CA LEU A 115 -3.52 -5.91 -5.05
C LEU A 115 -3.22 -6.59 -3.71
N GLY A 116 -2.13 -7.34 -3.61
CA GLY A 116 -1.70 -8.00 -2.38
C GLY A 116 -1.49 -6.98 -1.25
N TRP A 117 -0.79 -5.88 -1.54
CA TRP A 117 -0.60 -4.80 -0.60
C TRP A 117 -1.93 -4.25 -0.06
N ILE A 118 -2.85 -3.84 -0.92
CA ILE A 118 -4.11 -3.20 -0.50
C ILE A 118 -5.05 -4.18 0.22
N VAL A 119 -5.15 -5.44 -0.22
CA VAL A 119 -6.00 -6.45 0.40
C VAL A 119 -5.54 -6.72 1.83
N PHE A 120 -4.25 -6.97 2.05
CA PHE A 120 -3.72 -7.21 3.39
C PHE A 120 -3.84 -5.98 4.29
N GLN A 121 -3.70 -4.78 3.73
CA GLN A 121 -3.90 -3.53 4.44
C GLN A 121 -5.34 -3.36 4.94
N ILE A 122 -6.32 -3.63 4.08
CA ILE A 122 -7.74 -3.58 4.44
C ILE A 122 -8.06 -4.60 5.53
N ILE A 123 -7.59 -5.85 5.41
CA ILE A 123 -7.78 -6.89 6.43
C ILE A 123 -7.19 -6.45 7.76
N PHE A 124 -5.98 -5.86 7.76
CA PHE A 124 -5.37 -5.33 8.98
C PHE A 124 -6.26 -4.29 9.66
N PHE A 125 -6.77 -3.29 8.93
CA PHE A 125 -7.60 -2.24 9.52
C PHE A 125 -8.92 -2.78 10.04
N ILE A 126 -9.56 -3.72 9.34
CA ILE A 126 -10.78 -4.37 9.79
C ILE A 126 -10.53 -5.13 11.11
N LEU A 127 -9.50 -5.98 11.18
CA LEU A 127 -9.17 -6.75 12.36
C LEU A 127 -8.75 -5.87 13.54
N SER A 128 -8.01 -4.80 13.27
CA SER A 128 -7.63 -3.81 14.29
C SER A 128 -8.84 -3.06 14.82
N GLY A 129 -9.78 -2.69 13.97
CA GLY A 129 -11.05 -2.11 14.35
C GLY A 129 -11.83 -3.06 15.29
N PHE A 130 -12.00 -4.32 14.91
CA PHE A 130 -12.63 -5.31 15.79
C PHE A 130 -11.92 -5.45 17.14
N TYR A 131 -10.58 -5.48 17.16
CA TYR A 131 -9.82 -5.55 18.40
C TYR A 131 -10.05 -4.34 19.30
N ILE A 132 -10.11 -3.13 18.74
CA ILE A 132 -10.33 -1.89 19.48
C ILE A 132 -11.75 -1.85 20.07
N PHE A 133 -12.76 -2.21 19.27
CA PHE A 133 -14.17 -2.06 19.65
C PHE A 133 -14.75 -3.25 20.42
N LYS A 134 -14.17 -4.44 20.39
CA LYS A 134 -14.69 -5.68 21.00
C LYS A 134 -14.87 -5.64 22.53
N ASN A 135 -14.40 -4.60 23.22
CA ASN A 135 -14.44 -4.53 24.69
C ASN A 135 -15.01 -3.18 25.19
N LYS A 136 -16.04 -2.71 24.55
CA LYS A 136 -16.94 -1.71 25.15
C LYS A 136 -18.17 -2.38 25.74
#